data_c39ff9dc9ae61ce4dda3248affcf07be
#
_entry.id   c39ff9dc9ae61ce4dda3248affcf07be
#
_cell.length_a   1.000
_cell.length_b   1.000
_cell.length_c   1.000
_cell.angle_alpha   90.00
_cell.angle_beta   90.00
_cell.angle_gamma   90.00
#
_symmetry.space_group_name_H-M   'P 1'
#
loop_
_entity.id
_entity.type
_entity.pdbx_description
1 polymer ?
#
loop_
_entity_poly.entity_id
_entity_poly.type
_entity_poly.pdbx_seq_one_letter_code
_entity_poly.pdbx_strand_id
1 'polypeptide(L)'
;MDVPLGRYETESGQNFNRWFVDLSEEIGNEIEGRLSDDPQRNLALIRSHLRSALARQTASTQLQSQRLALQTLACDADMVLDLHCDFEAVTHLYTTPDAWPQVEPLARYIGAEASLLATDSGGQSFDECFTLLWWQLQERFGEHFNIPMGSFSVTVELRGQGDVNHPLASLDSQALIDYLTHYGAIEGQAPPLPELPYPATPLAGVEPVATPIGGLLVYHVLPGEYLQAGQLIAEIIDPISDRVTPVHCTNAGLLYARSTRRMATAGMVIAHVAGLEAYRTGYLLSP
;
A
#
# COMPACT_ATOMS: atom_id res chain seq x y z
N MET A 1 -10.66 -3.31 21.76
CA MET A 1 -10.91 -4.61 21.11
C MET A 1 -9.52 -5.12 20.68
N ASP A 2 -9.06 -6.23 21.26
CA ASP A 2 -7.72 -6.76 20.95
C ASP A 2 -7.81 -7.57 19.66
N VAL A 3 -7.64 -6.87 18.53
CA VAL A 3 -7.55 -7.54 17.23
C VAL A 3 -6.12 -8.02 17.00
N PRO A 4 -5.90 -9.25 16.53
CA PRO A 4 -4.57 -9.78 16.31
C PRO A 4 -3.74 -8.87 15.40
N LEU A 5 -2.61 -8.36 15.90
CA LEU A 5 -1.69 -7.44 15.21
C LEU A 5 -2.32 -6.10 14.78
N GLY A 6 -3.52 -5.72 15.30
CA GLY A 6 -4.27 -4.58 14.79
C GLY A 6 -4.79 -4.74 13.35
N ARG A 7 -4.65 -5.93 12.76
CA ARG A 7 -4.82 -6.17 11.32
C ARG A 7 -5.95 -7.14 10.99
N TYR A 8 -6.25 -8.10 11.88
CA TYR A 8 -7.19 -9.18 11.58
C TYR A 8 -8.42 -9.09 12.49
N GLU A 9 -9.59 -9.23 11.87
CA GLU A 9 -10.86 -9.33 12.58
C GLU A 9 -10.92 -10.67 13.35
N THR A 10 -11.37 -10.62 14.63
CA THR A 10 -11.26 -11.76 15.56
C THR A 10 -12.18 -12.93 15.26
N GLU A 11 -13.35 -12.68 14.67
CA GLU A 11 -14.35 -13.73 14.42
C GLU A 11 -14.05 -14.51 13.14
N SER A 12 -13.72 -13.79 12.07
CA SER A 12 -13.45 -14.38 10.75
C SER A 12 -11.98 -14.66 10.47
N GLY A 13 -11.07 -13.99 11.20
CA GLY A 13 -9.64 -13.99 10.91
C GLY A 13 -9.25 -13.22 9.64
N GLN A 14 -10.19 -12.50 9.03
CA GLN A 14 -9.92 -11.73 7.81
C GLN A 14 -9.16 -10.44 8.13
N ASN A 15 -8.32 -10.04 7.19
CA ASN A 15 -7.64 -8.76 7.22
C ASN A 15 -8.64 -7.61 6.98
N PHE A 16 -8.62 -6.57 7.83
CA PHE A 16 -9.49 -5.40 7.68
C PHE A 16 -9.27 -4.68 6.34
N ASN A 17 -8.03 -4.61 5.86
CA ASN A 17 -7.65 -3.93 4.63
C ASN A 17 -7.56 -4.90 3.43
N ARG A 18 -8.53 -5.79 3.26
CA ARG A 18 -8.68 -6.67 2.08
C ARG A 18 -10.14 -6.84 1.73
N TRP A 19 -10.41 -7.28 0.52
CA TRP A 19 -11.74 -7.67 0.04
C TRP A 19 -12.76 -6.51 0.03
N PHE A 20 -12.31 -5.29 -0.31
CA PHE A 20 -13.23 -4.22 -0.69
C PHE A 20 -13.96 -4.58 -1.97
N VAL A 21 -15.17 -4.02 -2.16
CA VAL A 21 -16.00 -4.43 -3.29
C VAL A 21 -15.44 -3.89 -4.60
N ASP A 22 -15.16 -4.78 -5.55
CA ASP A 22 -14.88 -4.40 -6.94
C ASP A 22 -16.18 -4.13 -7.69
N LEU A 23 -16.34 -2.91 -8.16
CA LEU A 23 -17.53 -2.44 -8.89
C LEU A 23 -17.22 -2.11 -10.36
N SER A 24 -16.02 -2.38 -10.84
CA SER A 24 -15.56 -1.99 -12.16
C SER A 24 -16.38 -2.61 -13.30
N GLU A 25 -16.69 -3.91 -13.18
CA GLU A 25 -17.52 -4.60 -14.17
C GLU A 25 -18.97 -4.10 -14.16
N GLU A 26 -19.58 -3.96 -12.97
CA GLU A 26 -20.95 -3.45 -12.81
C GLU A 26 -21.07 -2.05 -13.40
N ILE A 27 -20.17 -1.13 -13.00
CA ILE A 27 -20.16 0.24 -13.50
C ILE A 27 -19.88 0.28 -15.00
N GLY A 28 -18.89 -0.50 -15.47
CA GLY A 28 -18.57 -0.59 -16.89
C GLY A 28 -19.78 -0.96 -17.73
N ASN A 29 -20.58 -1.93 -17.31
CA ASN A 29 -21.81 -2.34 -17.99
C ASN A 29 -22.89 -1.25 -17.96
N GLU A 30 -23.02 -0.52 -16.85
CA GLU A 30 -24.03 0.55 -16.71
C GLU A 30 -23.71 1.82 -17.52
N ILE A 31 -22.41 2.11 -17.78
CA ILE A 31 -21.99 3.30 -18.53
C ILE A 31 -21.77 3.03 -20.02
N GLU A 32 -21.76 1.77 -20.45
CA GLU A 32 -21.59 1.39 -21.84
C GLU A 32 -22.64 2.08 -22.74
N GLY A 33 -22.20 2.71 -23.83
CA GLY A 33 -23.05 3.49 -24.73
C GLY A 33 -23.49 4.86 -24.18
N ARG A 34 -23.04 5.28 -23.00
CA ARG A 34 -23.34 6.59 -22.38
C ARG A 34 -22.14 7.52 -22.27
N LEU A 35 -20.94 6.99 -22.53
CA LEU A 35 -19.70 7.74 -22.57
C LEU A 35 -19.69 8.73 -23.74
N SER A 36 -18.89 9.79 -23.63
CA SER A 36 -18.73 10.86 -24.60
C SER A 36 -17.26 11.25 -24.76
N ASP A 37 -16.98 12.16 -25.70
CA ASP A 37 -15.63 12.72 -25.89
C ASP A 37 -15.22 13.70 -24.77
N ASP A 38 -16.17 14.12 -23.92
CA ASP A 38 -15.93 15.04 -22.81
C ASP A 38 -15.48 14.26 -21.55
N PRO A 39 -14.22 14.39 -21.12
CA PRO A 39 -13.70 13.67 -19.96
C PRO A 39 -14.37 14.09 -18.64
N GLN A 40 -14.80 15.33 -18.51
CA GLN A 40 -15.48 15.80 -17.29
C GLN A 40 -16.89 15.21 -17.17
N ARG A 41 -17.58 15.06 -18.30
CA ARG A 41 -18.87 14.36 -18.35
C ARG A 41 -18.70 12.88 -18.01
N ASN A 42 -17.66 12.22 -18.53
CA ASN A 42 -17.36 10.82 -18.22
C ASN A 42 -17.02 10.66 -16.73
N LEU A 43 -16.21 11.55 -16.14
CA LEU A 43 -15.91 11.57 -14.72
C LEU A 43 -17.18 11.65 -13.86
N ALA A 44 -18.06 12.61 -14.17
CA ALA A 44 -19.31 12.81 -13.44
C ALA A 44 -20.25 11.59 -13.57
N LEU A 45 -20.33 11.00 -14.77
CA LEU A 45 -21.12 9.79 -15.04
C LEU A 45 -20.61 8.60 -14.18
N ILE A 46 -19.31 8.30 -14.23
CA ILE A 46 -18.70 7.20 -13.50
C ILE A 46 -18.90 7.37 -11.99
N ARG A 47 -18.61 8.56 -11.44
CA ARG A 47 -18.81 8.84 -10.01
C ARG A 47 -20.27 8.68 -9.58
N SER A 48 -21.22 9.09 -10.42
CA SER A 48 -22.66 8.93 -10.16
C SER A 48 -23.05 7.45 -10.09
N HIS A 49 -22.54 6.63 -11.01
CA HIS A 49 -22.78 5.19 -11.00
C HIS A 49 -22.09 4.50 -9.84
N LEU A 50 -20.85 4.88 -9.48
CA LEU A 50 -20.13 4.37 -8.30
C LEU A 50 -20.91 4.61 -7.01
N ARG A 51 -21.39 5.84 -6.77
CA ARG A 51 -22.24 6.14 -5.60
C ARG A 51 -23.51 5.28 -5.58
N SER A 52 -24.17 5.14 -6.74
CA SER A 52 -25.40 4.36 -6.86
C SER A 52 -25.14 2.86 -6.64
N ALA A 53 -24.03 2.33 -7.14
CA ALA A 53 -23.63 0.94 -6.96
C ALA A 53 -23.32 0.66 -5.48
N LEU A 54 -22.54 1.51 -4.82
CA LEU A 54 -22.26 1.40 -3.38
C LEU A 54 -23.53 1.49 -2.52
N ALA A 55 -24.47 2.37 -2.87
CA ALA A 55 -25.75 2.49 -2.16
C ALA A 55 -26.65 1.24 -2.28
N ARG A 56 -26.43 0.39 -3.27
CA ARG A 56 -27.13 -0.91 -3.45
C ARG A 56 -26.48 -2.04 -2.63
N GLN A 57 -25.23 -1.86 -2.22
CA GLN A 57 -24.54 -2.89 -1.45
C GLN A 57 -25.13 -3.06 -0.05
N THR A 58 -25.13 -4.29 0.43
CA THR A 58 -25.59 -4.63 1.78
C THR A 58 -24.50 -5.37 2.53
N ALA A 59 -24.33 -5.06 3.80
CA ALA A 59 -23.37 -5.71 4.67
C ALA A 59 -24.10 -6.67 5.62
N SER A 60 -23.60 -7.90 5.72
CA SER A 60 -24.13 -8.94 6.64
C SER A 60 -23.29 -9.10 7.90
N THR A 61 -22.08 -8.54 7.95
CA THR A 61 -21.16 -8.59 9.08
C THR A 61 -20.66 -7.19 9.45
N GLN A 62 -20.11 -7.03 10.66
CA GLN A 62 -19.50 -5.77 11.09
C GLN A 62 -18.31 -5.38 10.19
N LEU A 63 -17.49 -6.36 9.80
CA LEU A 63 -16.35 -6.14 8.91
C LEU A 63 -16.80 -5.66 7.52
N GLN A 64 -17.81 -6.29 6.93
CA GLN A 64 -18.38 -5.82 5.65
C GLN A 64 -18.98 -4.41 5.78
N SER A 65 -19.66 -4.12 6.90
CA SER A 65 -20.21 -2.79 7.16
C SER A 65 -19.13 -1.72 7.25
N GLN A 66 -18.00 -2.03 7.92
CA GLN A 66 -16.85 -1.14 8.01
C GLN A 66 -16.24 -0.87 6.62
N ARG A 67 -15.96 -1.91 5.83
CA ARG A 67 -15.41 -1.77 4.47
C ARG A 67 -16.32 -0.93 3.58
N LEU A 68 -17.63 -1.23 3.60
CA LEU A 68 -18.61 -0.48 2.80
C LEU A 68 -18.70 0.99 3.23
N ALA A 69 -18.66 1.27 4.54
CA ALA A 69 -18.68 2.64 5.05
C ALA A 69 -17.44 3.43 4.58
N LEU A 70 -16.23 2.85 4.70
CA LEU A 70 -14.98 3.48 4.27
C LEU A 70 -15.00 3.73 2.75
N GLN A 71 -15.38 2.73 1.97
CA GLN A 71 -15.47 2.84 0.51
C GLN A 71 -16.49 3.89 0.07
N THR A 72 -17.64 3.97 0.76
CA THR A 72 -18.68 4.98 0.48
C THR A 72 -18.20 6.39 0.81
N LEU A 73 -17.47 6.57 1.93
CA LEU A 73 -16.95 7.88 2.33
C LEU A 73 -15.89 8.42 1.36
N ALA A 74 -15.11 7.54 0.75
CA ALA A 74 -13.98 7.92 -0.10
C ALA A 74 -14.28 7.86 -1.61
N CYS A 75 -15.43 7.34 -2.04
CA CYS A 75 -15.72 7.04 -3.46
C CYS A 75 -15.70 8.25 -4.40
N ASP A 76 -15.89 9.46 -3.89
CA ASP A 76 -15.87 10.71 -4.67
C ASP A 76 -14.59 11.53 -4.47
N ALA A 77 -13.65 11.06 -3.65
CA ALA A 77 -12.40 11.75 -3.40
C ALA A 77 -11.54 11.79 -4.68
N ASP A 78 -10.92 12.92 -4.95
CA ASP A 78 -9.91 13.05 -6.01
C ASP A 78 -8.61 12.34 -5.61
N MET A 79 -8.35 12.27 -4.30
CA MET A 79 -7.17 11.68 -3.68
C MET A 79 -7.54 10.94 -2.40
N VAL A 80 -6.96 9.76 -2.20
CA VAL A 80 -7.09 8.98 -0.96
C VAL A 80 -5.70 8.74 -0.38
N LEU A 81 -5.46 9.25 0.83
CA LEU A 81 -4.25 8.98 1.61
C LEU A 81 -4.60 7.98 2.71
N ASP A 82 -4.23 6.71 2.52
CA ASP A 82 -4.46 5.64 3.49
C ASP A 82 -3.25 5.56 4.43
N LEU A 83 -3.40 6.09 5.66
CA LEU A 83 -2.30 6.22 6.62
C LEU A 83 -2.17 4.96 7.47
N HIS A 84 -1.03 4.33 7.38
CA HIS A 84 -0.67 3.08 8.03
C HIS A 84 0.61 3.18 8.84
N CYS A 85 0.97 2.10 9.52
CA CYS A 85 2.31 1.78 9.99
C CYS A 85 2.56 0.29 9.85
N ASP A 86 3.80 -0.08 9.54
CA ASP A 86 4.25 -1.48 9.50
C ASP A 86 4.82 -1.91 10.87
N PHE A 87 5.45 -3.06 10.97
CA PHE A 87 6.02 -3.58 12.23
C PHE A 87 7.26 -2.80 12.68
N GLU A 88 8.40 -3.01 12.08
CA GLU A 88 9.63 -2.21 12.17
C GLU A 88 10.02 -1.83 10.74
N ALA A 89 9.93 -0.57 10.38
CA ALA A 89 10.10 -0.15 8.99
C ALA A 89 10.62 1.29 8.87
N VAL A 90 11.12 1.61 7.70
CA VAL A 90 11.30 3.00 7.24
C VAL A 90 9.98 3.56 6.73
N THR A 91 9.91 4.87 6.51
CA THR A 91 8.77 5.47 5.80
C THR A 91 8.73 4.94 4.37
N HIS A 92 7.60 4.36 3.96
CA HIS A 92 7.45 3.82 2.61
C HIS A 92 6.02 3.94 2.10
N LEU A 93 5.85 3.80 0.76
CA LEU A 93 4.59 4.03 0.09
C LEU A 93 4.24 2.85 -0.83
N TYR A 94 2.93 2.61 -0.98
CA TYR A 94 2.39 1.75 -2.03
C TYR A 94 1.41 2.56 -2.88
N THR A 95 1.58 2.50 -4.21
CA THR A 95 0.66 3.15 -5.16
C THR A 95 0.77 2.49 -6.53
N THR A 96 0.00 2.98 -7.51
CA THR A 96 0.08 2.47 -8.88
C THR A 96 1.09 3.27 -9.73
N PRO A 97 1.63 2.67 -10.81
CA PRO A 97 2.47 3.42 -11.76
C PRO A 97 1.76 4.66 -12.33
N ASP A 98 0.45 4.57 -12.61
CA ASP A 98 -0.32 5.66 -13.19
C ASP A 98 -0.57 6.80 -12.19
N ALA A 99 -0.67 6.49 -10.90
CA ALA A 99 -0.80 7.49 -9.84
C ALA A 99 0.54 8.09 -9.40
N TRP A 100 1.67 7.43 -9.72
CA TRP A 100 3.00 7.84 -9.27
C TRP A 100 3.34 9.30 -9.55
N PRO A 101 3.05 9.89 -10.73
CA PRO A 101 3.34 11.31 -10.97
C PRO A 101 2.68 12.28 -9.99
N GLN A 102 1.49 11.93 -9.44
CA GLN A 102 0.79 12.70 -8.43
C GLN A 102 1.29 12.39 -7.02
N VAL A 103 1.79 11.17 -6.78
CA VAL A 103 2.24 10.67 -5.46
C VAL A 103 3.72 10.97 -5.22
N GLU A 104 4.56 11.08 -6.25
CA GLU A 104 5.99 11.38 -6.09
C GLU A 104 6.27 12.62 -5.23
N PRO A 105 5.54 13.75 -5.36
CA PRO A 105 5.72 14.89 -4.46
C PRO A 105 5.47 14.55 -2.97
N LEU A 106 4.49 13.67 -2.68
CA LEU A 106 4.28 13.19 -1.32
C LEU A 106 5.48 12.39 -0.82
N ALA A 107 6.00 11.46 -1.65
CA ALA A 107 7.18 10.68 -1.30
C ALA A 107 8.38 11.56 -0.94
N ARG A 108 8.55 12.68 -1.64
CA ARG A 108 9.60 13.67 -1.38
C ARG A 108 9.38 14.44 -0.08
N TYR A 109 8.17 14.96 0.16
CA TYR A 109 7.86 15.72 1.38
C TYR A 109 7.94 14.86 2.64
N ILE A 110 7.45 13.61 2.58
CA ILE A 110 7.46 12.72 3.73
C ILE A 110 8.80 11.98 3.91
N GLY A 111 9.72 12.11 2.95
CA GLY A 111 11.02 11.46 2.97
C GLY A 111 10.92 9.94 2.85
N ALA A 112 10.04 9.43 1.98
CA ALA A 112 9.86 8.01 1.79
C ALA A 112 11.13 7.35 1.26
N GLU A 113 11.62 6.34 1.97
CA GLU A 113 12.83 5.60 1.61
C GLU A 113 12.53 4.44 0.62
N ALA A 114 11.29 3.96 0.57
CA ALA A 114 10.83 3.06 -0.49
C ALA A 114 9.48 3.52 -1.03
N SER A 115 9.31 3.46 -2.36
CA SER A 115 8.06 3.69 -3.05
C SER A 115 7.81 2.51 -3.97
N LEU A 116 6.79 1.72 -3.64
CA LEU A 116 6.54 0.40 -4.22
C LEU A 116 5.33 0.47 -5.15
N LEU A 117 5.55 0.19 -6.45
CA LEU A 117 4.54 0.37 -7.48
C LEU A 117 3.95 -0.97 -7.93
N ALA A 118 2.62 -1.05 -7.91
CA ALA A 118 1.85 -2.13 -8.52
C ALA A 118 0.50 -1.62 -8.99
N THR A 119 0.02 -2.07 -10.13
CA THR A 119 -1.35 -1.77 -10.59
C THR A 119 -2.37 -2.57 -9.78
N ASP A 120 -2.05 -3.83 -9.48
CA ASP A 120 -2.83 -4.76 -8.68
C ASP A 120 -1.87 -5.58 -7.81
N SER A 121 -1.98 -5.47 -6.48
CA SER A 121 -1.17 -6.25 -5.54
C SER A 121 -1.84 -7.56 -5.11
N GLY A 122 -3.12 -7.73 -5.47
CA GLY A 122 -3.99 -8.81 -5.06
C GLY A 122 -4.74 -8.55 -3.75
N GLY A 123 -6.00 -9.00 -3.70
CA GLY A 123 -6.81 -8.96 -2.48
C GLY A 123 -7.59 -7.67 -2.24
N GLN A 124 -7.59 -6.72 -3.19
CA GLN A 124 -8.44 -5.52 -3.16
C GLN A 124 -8.38 -4.78 -1.83
N SER A 125 -7.25 -4.16 -1.56
CA SER A 125 -7.05 -3.26 -0.43
C SER A 125 -7.87 -1.97 -0.56
N PHE A 126 -7.96 -1.20 0.50
CA PHE A 126 -8.74 0.04 0.52
C PHE A 126 -8.26 1.05 -0.51
N ASP A 127 -6.96 1.26 -0.60
CA ASP A 127 -6.35 2.13 -1.60
C ASP A 127 -6.57 1.61 -3.02
N GLU A 128 -6.36 0.31 -3.27
CA GLU A 128 -6.53 -0.27 -4.61
C GLU A 128 -7.97 -0.20 -5.13
N CYS A 129 -8.98 -0.31 -4.26
CA CYS A 129 -10.38 -0.32 -4.71
C CYS A 129 -10.81 0.98 -5.43
N PHE A 130 -10.05 2.07 -5.29
CA PHE A 130 -10.28 3.31 -6.03
C PHE A 130 -9.44 3.38 -7.30
N THR A 131 -8.11 3.26 -7.21
CA THR A 131 -7.24 3.35 -8.38
C THR A 131 -7.48 2.24 -9.40
N LEU A 132 -7.69 1.02 -8.93
CA LEU A 132 -7.91 -0.15 -9.80
C LEU A 132 -9.22 -0.01 -10.62
N LEU A 133 -10.28 0.51 -10.00
CA LEU A 133 -11.54 0.77 -10.70
C LEU A 133 -11.34 1.72 -11.90
N TRP A 134 -10.64 2.84 -11.70
CA TRP A 134 -10.38 3.80 -12.77
C TRP A 134 -9.49 3.22 -13.85
N TRP A 135 -8.44 2.50 -13.46
CA TRP A 135 -7.55 1.80 -14.41
C TRP A 135 -8.32 0.78 -15.26
N GLN A 136 -9.18 -0.06 -14.66
CA GLN A 136 -9.97 -1.06 -15.38
C GLN A 136 -10.97 -0.41 -16.37
N LEU A 137 -11.56 0.73 -16.00
CA LEU A 137 -12.43 1.49 -16.92
C LEU A 137 -11.65 2.13 -18.06
N GLN A 138 -10.43 2.60 -17.81
CA GLN A 138 -9.52 3.09 -18.86
C GLN A 138 -9.10 1.97 -19.82
N GLU A 139 -8.74 0.78 -19.30
CA GLU A 139 -8.44 -0.40 -20.13
C GLU A 139 -9.65 -0.81 -21.00
N ARG A 140 -10.85 -0.76 -20.44
CA ARG A 140 -12.06 -1.18 -21.17
C ARG A 140 -12.49 -0.18 -22.24
N PHE A 141 -12.38 1.12 -21.99
CA PHE A 141 -13.01 2.17 -22.82
C PHE A 141 -12.02 3.17 -23.39
N GLY A 142 -10.76 3.20 -22.94
CA GLY A 142 -9.78 4.25 -23.23
C GLY A 142 -9.37 4.34 -24.69
N GLU A 143 -9.53 3.27 -25.48
CA GLU A 143 -9.29 3.35 -26.94
C GLU A 143 -10.30 4.27 -27.68
N HIS A 144 -11.50 4.44 -27.14
CA HIS A 144 -12.59 5.15 -27.79
C HIS A 144 -13.02 6.42 -27.06
N PHE A 145 -12.78 6.50 -25.76
CA PHE A 145 -13.21 7.60 -24.91
C PHE A 145 -12.12 8.06 -23.98
N ASN A 146 -12.06 9.35 -23.71
CA ASN A 146 -11.15 9.90 -22.71
C ASN A 146 -11.74 9.65 -21.31
N ILE A 147 -11.24 8.60 -20.64
CA ILE A 147 -11.58 8.29 -19.24
C ILE A 147 -10.47 8.87 -18.34
N PRO A 148 -10.73 9.95 -17.59
CA PRO A 148 -9.72 10.51 -16.69
C PRO A 148 -9.47 9.60 -15.49
N MET A 149 -8.30 9.73 -14.86
CA MET A 149 -8.07 9.19 -13.51
C MET A 149 -8.92 10.00 -12.53
N GLY A 150 -10.08 9.49 -12.18
CA GLY A 150 -11.03 10.21 -11.34
C GLY A 150 -10.75 10.14 -9.85
N SER A 151 -9.87 9.24 -9.42
CA SER A 151 -9.33 9.14 -8.07
C SER A 151 -7.98 8.45 -8.15
N PHE A 152 -7.04 8.88 -7.35
CA PHE A 152 -5.82 8.12 -7.09
C PHE A 152 -5.65 7.92 -5.58
N SER A 153 -4.96 6.87 -5.22
CA SER A 153 -4.74 6.52 -3.82
C SER A 153 -3.30 6.10 -3.56
N VAL A 154 -2.91 6.23 -2.32
CA VAL A 154 -1.60 5.82 -1.84
C VAL A 154 -1.72 5.32 -0.40
N THR A 155 -1.17 4.15 -0.12
CA THR A 155 -0.90 3.73 1.25
C THR A 155 0.42 4.35 1.70
N VAL A 156 0.37 5.05 2.84
CA VAL A 156 1.52 5.72 3.47
C VAL A 156 1.85 4.99 4.76
N GLU A 157 2.92 4.22 4.74
CA GLU A 157 3.43 3.55 5.93
C GLU A 157 4.36 4.48 6.70
N LEU A 158 3.83 5.03 7.79
CA LEU A 158 4.53 5.98 8.66
C LEU A 158 5.49 5.23 9.61
N ARG A 159 6.50 4.53 9.03
CA ARG A 159 7.50 3.72 9.74
C ARG A 159 6.89 2.52 10.49
N GLY A 160 7.46 2.18 11.64
CA GLY A 160 7.05 1.05 12.47
C GLY A 160 6.00 1.44 13.52
N GLN A 161 5.25 0.44 13.98
CA GLN A 161 4.20 0.61 15.02
C GLN A 161 4.74 1.13 16.37
N GLY A 162 6.05 1.04 16.60
CA GLY A 162 6.72 1.58 17.79
C GLY A 162 7.12 3.06 17.67
N ASP A 163 7.02 3.66 16.47
CA ASP A 163 7.50 5.00 16.18
C ASP A 163 6.45 6.07 16.52
N VAL A 164 5.90 5.99 17.71
CA VAL A 164 4.83 6.87 18.20
C VAL A 164 5.40 7.91 19.16
N ASN A 165 5.66 9.12 18.63
CA ASN A 165 6.10 10.26 19.44
C ASN A 165 5.74 11.59 18.77
N HIS A 166 5.70 12.67 19.56
CA HIS A 166 5.31 13.99 19.08
C HIS A 166 6.23 14.59 17.99
N PRO A 167 7.57 14.45 18.06
CA PRO A 167 8.44 14.95 16.99
C PRO A 167 8.14 14.32 15.63
N LEU A 168 8.00 13.00 15.55
CA LEU A 168 7.65 12.31 14.31
C LEU A 168 6.25 12.68 13.82
N ALA A 169 5.25 12.71 14.71
CA ALA A 169 3.89 13.11 14.36
C ALA A 169 3.84 14.55 13.80
N SER A 170 4.64 15.46 14.35
CA SER A 170 4.74 16.84 13.85
C SER A 170 5.40 16.91 12.47
N LEU A 171 6.44 16.12 12.24
CA LEU A 171 7.11 16.04 10.93
C LEU A 171 6.16 15.46 9.88
N ASP A 172 5.49 14.36 10.18
CA ASP A 172 4.58 13.70 9.26
C ASP A 172 3.38 14.59 8.91
N SER A 173 2.76 15.21 9.92
CA SER A 173 1.63 16.13 9.67
C SER A 173 2.03 17.35 8.87
N GLN A 174 3.23 17.92 9.09
CA GLN A 174 3.73 19.03 8.27
C GLN A 174 3.98 18.59 6.83
N ALA A 175 4.59 17.42 6.61
CA ALA A 175 4.83 16.88 5.28
C ALA A 175 3.52 16.63 4.51
N LEU A 176 2.48 16.12 5.18
CA LEU A 176 1.15 15.96 4.58
C LEU A 176 0.51 17.32 4.22
N ILE A 177 0.62 18.34 5.09
CA ILE A 177 0.13 19.69 4.81
C ILE A 177 0.89 20.30 3.62
N ASP A 178 2.21 20.16 3.58
CA ASP A 178 3.05 20.67 2.49
C ASP A 178 2.68 20.02 1.16
N TYR A 179 2.47 18.68 1.16
CA TYR A 179 1.98 17.97 -0.01
C TYR A 179 0.58 18.42 -0.46
N LEU A 180 -0.37 18.52 0.47
CA LEU A 180 -1.74 18.97 0.16
C LEU A 180 -1.76 20.40 -0.37
N THR A 181 -0.85 21.27 0.13
CA THR A 181 -0.65 22.62 -0.39
C THR A 181 -0.01 22.60 -1.79
N HIS A 182 1.00 21.74 -2.00
CA HIS A 182 1.63 21.53 -3.32
C HIS A 182 0.62 21.05 -4.36
N TYR A 183 -0.25 20.12 -3.97
CA TYR A 183 -1.32 19.60 -4.82
C TYR A 183 -2.45 20.61 -5.07
N GLY A 184 -2.56 21.65 -4.27
CA GLY A 184 -3.58 22.70 -4.37
C GLY A 184 -4.88 22.39 -3.62
N ALA A 185 -4.90 21.36 -2.77
CA ALA A 185 -6.04 21.04 -1.90
C ALA A 185 -6.14 21.99 -0.70
N ILE A 186 -5.02 22.59 -0.30
CA ILE A 186 -4.94 23.64 0.74
C ILE A 186 -4.40 24.91 0.10
N GLU A 187 -5.02 26.05 0.39
CA GLU A 187 -4.54 27.36 -0.06
C GLU A 187 -3.20 27.70 0.61
N GLY A 188 -2.25 28.19 -0.17
CA GLY A 188 -0.95 28.61 0.35
C GLY A 188 0.18 28.42 -0.65
N GLN A 189 1.40 28.54 -0.17
CA GLN A 189 2.61 28.27 -0.93
C GLN A 189 3.36 27.13 -0.27
N ALA A 190 3.44 26.00 -0.95
CA ALA A 190 4.22 24.86 -0.50
C ALA A 190 5.73 25.19 -0.48
N PRO A 191 6.50 24.60 0.44
CA PRO A 191 7.97 24.69 0.38
C PRO A 191 8.52 24.11 -0.93
N PRO A 192 9.77 24.44 -1.30
CA PRO A 192 10.43 23.78 -2.43
C PRO A 192 10.39 22.26 -2.27
N LEU A 193 10.12 21.58 -3.38
CA LEU A 193 10.03 20.12 -3.41
C LEU A 193 11.40 19.50 -3.04
N PRO A 194 11.50 18.66 -1.99
CA PRO A 194 12.75 18.01 -1.60
C PRO A 194 13.25 17.03 -2.67
N GLU A 195 14.50 16.60 -2.58
CA GLU A 195 15.00 15.51 -3.40
C GLU A 195 14.29 14.19 -3.03
N LEU A 196 14.07 13.32 -4.03
CA LEU A 196 13.54 11.98 -3.78
C LEU A 196 14.67 11.12 -3.19
N PRO A 197 14.49 10.53 -1.98
CA PRO A 197 15.56 9.75 -1.34
C PRO A 197 15.98 8.52 -2.16
N TYR A 198 15.01 7.79 -2.71
CA TYR A 198 15.22 6.62 -3.54
C TYR A 198 14.22 6.58 -4.70
N PRO A 199 14.60 6.04 -5.87
CA PRO A 199 13.66 5.86 -6.97
C PRO A 199 12.56 4.88 -6.59
N ALA A 200 11.38 5.06 -7.19
CA ALA A 200 10.31 4.08 -7.07
C ALA A 200 10.70 2.75 -7.72
N THR A 201 10.28 1.64 -7.11
CA THR A 201 10.58 0.28 -7.55
C THR A 201 9.31 -0.55 -7.71
N PRO A 202 9.30 -1.59 -8.56
CA PRO A 202 8.13 -2.44 -8.68
C PRO A 202 7.91 -3.25 -7.39
N LEU A 203 6.67 -3.28 -6.88
CA LEU A 203 6.29 -4.14 -5.76
C LEU A 203 6.58 -5.62 -6.06
N ALA A 204 6.47 -6.02 -7.31
CA ALA A 204 6.85 -7.36 -7.77
C ALA A 204 8.36 -7.65 -7.66
N GLY A 205 9.19 -6.65 -7.41
CA GLY A 205 10.62 -6.77 -7.12
C GLY A 205 10.97 -6.97 -5.66
N VAL A 206 9.99 -6.86 -4.75
CA VAL A 206 10.21 -7.07 -3.32
C VAL A 206 10.45 -8.54 -3.01
N GLU A 207 11.52 -8.84 -2.28
CA GLU A 207 11.79 -10.15 -1.72
C GLU A 207 11.20 -10.25 -0.30
N PRO A 208 10.18 -11.09 -0.07
CA PRO A 208 9.77 -11.50 1.27
C PRO A 208 10.75 -12.56 1.77
N VAL A 209 11.58 -12.22 2.73
CA VAL A 209 12.56 -13.16 3.31
C VAL A 209 11.90 -13.98 4.40
N ALA A 210 11.81 -15.30 4.19
CA ALA A 210 11.17 -16.22 5.12
C ALA A 210 12.18 -17.07 5.89
N THR A 211 11.80 -17.44 7.12
CA THR A 211 12.63 -18.33 7.96
C THR A 211 12.51 -19.79 7.51
N PRO A 212 13.63 -20.54 7.41
CA PRO A 212 13.60 -21.97 7.09
C PRO A 212 13.12 -22.85 8.25
N ILE A 213 13.29 -22.39 9.49
CA ILE A 213 12.96 -23.13 10.72
C ILE A 213 12.34 -22.21 11.77
N GLY A 214 11.77 -22.79 12.84
CA GLY A 214 11.37 -22.05 14.05
C GLY A 214 12.54 -21.85 15.02
N GLY A 215 12.45 -20.80 15.84
CA GLY A 215 13.43 -20.49 16.89
C GLY A 215 13.49 -19.00 17.25
N LEU A 216 14.48 -18.64 18.04
CA LEU A 216 14.74 -17.25 18.40
C LEU A 216 15.40 -16.51 17.23
N LEU A 217 14.77 -15.43 16.79
CA LEU A 217 15.20 -14.59 15.67
C LEU A 217 16.12 -13.46 16.16
N VAL A 218 17.33 -13.41 15.64
CA VAL A 218 18.33 -12.36 15.90
C VAL A 218 18.69 -11.67 14.59
N TYR A 219 18.37 -10.38 14.45
CA TYR A 219 18.69 -9.59 13.28
C TYR A 219 20.13 -9.04 13.32
N HIS A 220 20.76 -8.97 12.15
CA HIS A 220 22.07 -8.37 11.92
C HIS A 220 21.99 -7.04 11.15
N VAL A 221 20.81 -6.69 10.62
CA VAL A 221 20.56 -5.52 9.77
C VAL A 221 19.36 -4.73 10.28
N LEU A 222 19.35 -3.43 10.01
CA LEU A 222 18.26 -2.51 10.38
C LEU A 222 17.46 -2.09 9.13
N PRO A 223 16.17 -1.76 9.27
CA PRO A 223 15.43 -1.06 8.20
C PRO A 223 16.18 0.21 7.77
N GLY A 224 16.20 0.48 6.46
CA GLY A 224 16.97 1.56 5.85
C GLY A 224 18.34 1.13 5.31
N GLU A 225 18.84 -0.06 5.64
CA GLU A 225 20.09 -0.55 5.06
C GLU A 225 19.88 -1.10 3.64
N TYR A 226 20.79 -0.73 2.71
CA TYR A 226 20.86 -1.33 1.38
C TYR A 226 21.68 -2.60 1.42
N LEU A 227 21.05 -3.74 1.15
CA LEU A 227 21.65 -5.08 1.25
C LEU A 227 22.20 -5.53 -0.10
N GLN A 228 23.30 -6.30 -0.05
CA GLN A 228 23.83 -7.01 -1.21
C GLN A 228 23.19 -8.40 -1.31
N ALA A 229 23.09 -8.95 -2.52
CA ALA A 229 22.65 -10.33 -2.71
C ALA A 229 23.53 -11.31 -1.92
N GLY A 230 22.89 -12.22 -1.17
CA GLY A 230 23.57 -13.15 -0.29
C GLY A 230 23.98 -12.57 1.08
N GLN A 231 23.61 -11.33 1.42
CA GLN A 231 23.92 -10.75 2.72
C GLN A 231 23.13 -11.41 3.85
N LEU A 232 23.78 -11.64 5.00
CA LEU A 232 23.15 -12.15 6.22
C LEU A 232 22.18 -11.09 6.77
N ILE A 233 20.91 -11.48 6.91
CA ILE A 233 19.86 -10.63 7.51
C ILE A 233 19.66 -10.97 8.97
N ALA A 234 19.57 -12.26 9.27
CA ALA A 234 19.23 -12.75 10.60
C ALA A 234 19.80 -14.15 10.84
N GLU A 235 19.79 -14.55 12.11
CA GLU A 235 20.03 -15.92 12.56
C GLU A 235 18.82 -16.43 13.33
N ILE A 236 18.50 -17.71 13.14
CA ILE A 236 17.50 -18.42 13.93
C ILE A 236 18.23 -19.37 14.88
N ILE A 237 18.07 -19.15 16.18
CA ILE A 237 18.68 -19.97 17.24
C ILE A 237 17.61 -20.95 17.74
N ASP A 238 17.91 -22.25 17.65
CA ASP A 238 17.10 -23.28 18.29
C ASP A 238 17.48 -23.34 19.78
N PRO A 239 16.58 -22.96 20.70
CA PRO A 239 16.92 -22.88 22.12
C PRO A 239 17.11 -24.24 22.81
N ILE A 240 16.82 -25.36 22.12
CA ILE A 240 16.99 -26.72 22.67
C ILE A 240 18.34 -27.30 22.29
N SER A 241 18.76 -27.11 21.04
CA SER A 241 19.97 -27.69 20.49
C SER A 241 21.13 -26.71 20.35
N ASP A 242 20.91 -25.42 20.64
CA ASP A 242 21.84 -24.30 20.43
C ASP A 242 22.29 -24.15 18.96
N ARG A 243 21.59 -24.80 18.02
CA ARG A 243 21.92 -24.71 16.60
C ARG A 243 21.53 -23.32 16.08
N VAL A 244 22.49 -22.68 15.43
CA VAL A 244 22.28 -21.40 14.71
C VAL A 244 22.09 -21.67 13.22
N THR A 245 21.02 -21.11 12.65
CA THR A 245 20.72 -21.21 11.22
C THR A 245 20.69 -19.80 10.63
N PRO A 246 21.61 -19.45 9.71
CA PRO A 246 21.64 -18.14 9.10
C PRO A 246 20.52 -17.99 8.05
N VAL A 247 20.00 -16.77 7.93
CA VAL A 247 19.02 -16.36 6.92
C VAL A 247 19.59 -15.20 6.11
N HIS A 248 19.67 -15.39 4.80
CA HIS A 248 20.26 -14.42 3.87
C HIS A 248 19.19 -13.91 2.90
N CYS A 249 19.33 -12.67 2.40
CA CYS A 249 18.57 -12.25 1.22
C CYS A 249 19.15 -12.88 -0.05
N THR A 250 18.30 -13.10 -1.05
CA THR A 250 18.74 -13.55 -2.36
C THR A 250 19.00 -12.39 -3.30
N ASN A 251 18.23 -11.30 -3.16
CA ASN A 251 18.35 -10.12 -4.02
C ASN A 251 19.02 -8.95 -3.28
N ALA A 252 19.70 -8.10 -4.03
CA ALA A 252 20.15 -6.80 -3.53
C ALA A 252 18.97 -5.83 -3.48
N GLY A 253 18.93 -4.95 -2.48
CA GLY A 253 17.87 -3.96 -2.35
C GLY A 253 17.82 -3.30 -0.97
N LEU A 254 16.90 -2.38 -0.81
CA LEU A 254 16.65 -1.71 0.46
C LEU A 254 15.83 -2.61 1.40
N LEU A 255 16.33 -2.89 2.60
CA LEU A 255 15.54 -3.49 3.66
C LEU A 255 14.58 -2.42 4.21
N TYR A 256 13.33 -2.41 3.76
CA TYR A 256 12.40 -1.37 4.16
C TYR A 256 11.53 -1.74 5.36
N ALA A 257 11.30 -3.04 5.60
CA ALA A 257 10.49 -3.52 6.72
C ALA A 257 10.99 -4.87 7.25
N ARG A 258 10.80 -5.11 8.55
CA ARG A 258 11.06 -6.39 9.22
C ARG A 258 10.07 -6.65 10.35
N SER A 259 9.93 -7.91 10.74
CA SER A 259 9.02 -8.33 11.82
C SER A 259 9.49 -7.87 13.20
N THR A 260 8.56 -7.40 14.04
CA THR A 260 8.79 -7.17 15.48
C THR A 260 8.89 -8.45 16.28
N ARG A 261 8.39 -9.58 15.76
CA ARG A 261 8.42 -10.87 16.46
C ARG A 261 9.83 -11.41 16.50
N ARG A 262 10.27 -11.81 17.69
CA ARG A 262 11.59 -12.43 17.89
C ARG A 262 11.52 -13.94 18.11
N MET A 263 10.33 -14.52 18.20
CA MET A 263 10.10 -15.96 18.10
C MET A 263 9.50 -16.26 16.73
N ALA A 264 10.28 -16.91 15.88
CA ALA A 264 9.90 -17.25 14.52
C ALA A 264 9.33 -18.68 14.43
N THR A 265 8.44 -18.88 13.47
CA THR A 265 7.99 -20.21 13.02
C THR A 265 8.51 -20.45 11.61
N ALA A 266 8.69 -21.71 11.22
CA ALA A 266 9.12 -22.04 9.86
C ALA A 266 8.16 -21.44 8.81
N GLY A 267 8.71 -20.82 7.77
CA GLY A 267 7.96 -20.12 6.73
C GLY A 267 7.45 -18.72 7.09
N MET A 268 7.72 -18.23 8.31
CA MET A 268 7.35 -16.86 8.68
C MET A 268 8.20 -15.86 7.89
N VAL A 269 7.55 -14.89 7.23
CA VAL A 269 8.23 -13.77 6.61
C VAL A 269 8.75 -12.84 7.71
N ILE A 270 10.04 -12.58 7.69
CA ILE A 270 10.73 -11.78 8.73
C ILE A 270 11.23 -10.44 8.22
N ALA A 271 11.41 -10.29 6.91
CA ALA A 271 11.94 -9.06 6.31
C ALA A 271 11.42 -8.90 4.88
N HIS A 272 11.42 -7.65 4.41
CA HIS A 272 11.07 -7.27 3.05
C HIS A 272 12.21 -6.42 2.45
N VAL A 273 12.76 -6.88 1.34
CA VAL A 273 13.86 -6.21 0.62
C VAL A 273 13.36 -5.71 -0.72
N ALA A 274 13.36 -4.40 -0.93
CA ALA A 274 12.91 -3.76 -2.16
C ALA A 274 14.01 -3.84 -3.24
N GLY A 275 13.85 -4.79 -4.17
CA GLY A 275 14.70 -4.94 -5.34
C GLY A 275 14.25 -4.07 -6.52
N LEU A 276 15.15 -3.86 -7.49
CA LEU A 276 14.89 -2.99 -8.64
C LEU A 276 14.11 -3.66 -9.78
N GLU A 277 14.15 -4.98 -9.86
CA GLU A 277 13.57 -5.75 -10.97
C GLU A 277 12.40 -6.60 -10.51
N ALA A 278 11.28 -6.54 -11.27
CA ALA A 278 10.11 -7.37 -11.03
C ALA A 278 10.42 -8.85 -11.38
N TYR A 279 10.09 -9.77 -10.45
CA TYR A 279 10.23 -11.22 -10.66
C TYR A 279 9.09 -12.04 -10.08
N ARG A 280 8.19 -11.40 -9.29
CA ARG A 280 7.04 -12.05 -8.68
C ARG A 280 5.78 -11.74 -9.48
N THR A 281 4.79 -12.65 -9.41
CA THR A 281 3.47 -12.50 -10.02
C THR A 281 2.39 -12.97 -9.04
N GLY A 282 1.13 -12.62 -9.31
CA GLY A 282 -0.01 -12.97 -8.46
C GLY A 282 -0.09 -12.07 -7.22
N TYR A 283 -0.46 -12.65 -6.08
CA TYR A 283 -0.54 -11.90 -4.82
C TYR A 283 0.85 -11.41 -4.38
N LEU A 284 1.04 -10.12 -4.38
CA LEU A 284 2.31 -9.49 -4.03
C LEU A 284 2.39 -9.12 -2.54
N LEU A 285 1.25 -8.86 -1.91
CA LEU A 285 1.10 -8.62 -0.47
C LEU A 285 0.40 -9.80 0.20
N SER A 286 0.56 -9.92 1.52
CA SER A 286 -0.12 -10.97 2.28
C SER A 286 -1.64 -10.75 2.32
N PRO A 287 -2.42 -11.82 2.24
CA PRO A 287 -3.89 -11.77 2.33
C PRO A 287 -4.41 -11.23 3.66
#